data_4bd10c3074b8237f7a0da84c6de4ad9a
#
_entry.id   4bd10c3074b8237f7a0da84c6de4ad9a
#
_cell.length_a   1.000
_cell.length_b   1.000
_cell.length_c   1.000
_cell.angle_alpha   90.00
_cell.angle_beta   90.00
_cell.angle_gamma   90.00
#
_symmetry.space_group_name_H-M   'P 1'
#
loop_
_entity.id
_entity.type
_entity.pdbx_description
1 polymer ?
#
loop_
_entity_poly.entity_id
_entity_poly.type
_entity_poly.pdbx_seq_one_letter_code
_entity_poly.pdbx_strand_id
1 'polypeptide(L)'
;MNPLRRLGKVLWTISRYRLDTLLNDDSLVESPIPPRYQALLHLLPSRLIPIGDASRGRRLRLALEELGPVFIKFGQLMSTRRDILPLDIADELARLQDDVPPFPGSDAQQLIESSIGTPIAAAFSHFETEPMASASVAQVHAATLPDGSPVVVKVVRPGIEGVIREDIELLRRLAEFLEEHSVDARRLHLKDVVADYERTILDELDLQKEASNTAHLRTNFAGSPLLYVPRVHWELTRRNVLVLERIYGIPIANLSALKARGTNMRKLAERGVETFFTQVFVHNFFHADMHPGNIFVNAEEPDNPHYIAIDCAIVGSLTREDQDYLARNLLAFFNRDYAQVAQLHLESGWIPDDTDPVEFERVIQRLC
;
A
#
# COMPACT_ATOMS: atom_id res chain seq x y z
N MET A 1 -13.99 7.57 19.22
CA MET A 1 -14.34 6.39 20.09
C MET A 1 -13.65 6.59 21.43
N ASN A 2 -14.17 6.09 22.58
CA ASN A 2 -13.48 6.25 23.86
C ASN A 2 -12.17 5.43 23.86
N PRO A 3 -10.98 6.03 24.14
CA PRO A 3 -9.68 5.35 24.11
C PRO A 3 -9.65 4.05 24.92
N LEU A 4 -10.34 4.00 26.07
CA LEU A 4 -10.44 2.79 26.89
C LEU A 4 -11.20 1.66 26.19
N ARG A 5 -12.24 1.97 25.42
CA ARG A 5 -12.96 0.97 24.61
C ARG A 5 -12.10 0.44 23.48
N ARG A 6 -11.28 1.30 22.85
CA ARG A 6 -10.37 0.89 21.79
C ARG A 6 -9.29 -0.03 22.32
N LEU A 7 -8.64 0.34 23.43
CA LEU A 7 -7.69 -0.51 24.11
C LEU A 7 -8.32 -1.86 24.52
N GLY A 8 -9.54 -1.85 25.04
CA GLY A 8 -10.27 -3.08 25.38
C GLY A 8 -10.49 -3.98 24.16
N LYS A 9 -10.85 -3.42 23.00
CA LYS A 9 -10.97 -4.18 21.74
C LYS A 9 -9.64 -4.81 21.34
N VAL A 10 -8.54 -4.06 21.41
CA VAL A 10 -7.21 -4.58 21.05
C VAL A 10 -6.79 -5.72 21.98
N LEU A 11 -6.93 -5.56 23.30
CA LEU A 11 -6.60 -6.60 24.27
C LEU A 11 -7.47 -7.86 24.10
N TRP A 12 -8.75 -7.68 23.78
CA TRP A 12 -9.65 -8.78 23.46
C TRP A 12 -9.23 -9.52 22.20
N THR A 13 -8.90 -8.79 21.13
CA THR A 13 -8.45 -9.36 19.86
C THR A 13 -7.13 -10.13 20.03
N ILE A 14 -6.15 -9.56 20.77
CA ILE A 14 -4.91 -10.25 21.14
C ILE A 14 -5.23 -11.57 21.86
N SER A 15 -6.15 -11.55 22.81
CA SER A 15 -6.54 -12.74 23.56
C SER A 15 -7.25 -13.76 22.68
N ARG A 16 -8.21 -13.33 21.87
CA ARG A 16 -9.04 -14.17 20.98
C ARG A 16 -8.19 -14.95 19.97
N TYR A 17 -7.21 -14.29 19.38
CA TYR A 17 -6.33 -14.92 18.38
C TYR A 17 -5.05 -15.48 18.99
N ARG A 18 -4.94 -15.53 20.31
CA ARG A 18 -3.79 -16.09 21.02
C ARG A 18 -2.46 -15.51 20.54
N LEU A 19 -2.42 -14.18 20.30
CA LEU A 19 -1.20 -13.50 19.90
C LEU A 19 -0.15 -13.42 21.02
N ASP A 20 -0.57 -13.67 22.26
CA ASP A 20 0.33 -13.86 23.41
C ASP A 20 1.39 -14.94 23.16
N THR A 21 1.09 -15.94 22.33
CA THR A 21 2.04 -17.00 21.97
C THR A 21 3.13 -16.54 21.02
N LEU A 22 2.90 -15.48 20.23
CA LEU A 22 3.92 -14.92 19.35
C LEU A 22 5.02 -14.20 20.13
N LEU A 23 4.68 -13.64 21.28
CA LEU A 23 5.63 -12.94 22.15
C LEU A 23 6.59 -13.89 22.90
N ASN A 24 6.29 -15.18 22.92
CA ASN A 24 7.10 -16.22 23.51
C ASN A 24 7.74 -17.15 22.44
N ASP A 25 7.73 -16.73 21.19
CA ASP A 25 8.30 -17.50 20.09
C ASP A 25 9.74 -17.05 19.84
N ASP A 26 10.71 -17.90 20.18
CA ASP A 26 12.14 -17.63 20.08
C ASP A 26 12.59 -17.26 18.65
N SER A 27 11.77 -17.57 17.64
CA SER A 27 12.03 -17.18 16.24
C SER A 27 11.66 -15.73 15.91
N LEU A 28 10.91 -15.07 16.80
CA LEU A 28 10.44 -13.69 16.63
C LEU A 28 11.08 -12.72 17.62
N VAL A 29 11.53 -13.20 18.77
CA VAL A 29 12.06 -12.36 19.85
C VAL A 29 13.24 -13.07 20.49
N GLU A 30 14.46 -12.59 20.25
CA GLU A 30 15.68 -13.11 20.88
C GLU A 30 15.75 -12.81 22.41
N SER A 31 14.98 -11.86 22.89
CA SER A 31 14.97 -11.48 24.32
C SER A 31 13.58 -11.67 24.91
N PRO A 32 13.45 -12.48 25.98
CA PRO A 32 12.17 -12.70 26.64
C PRO A 32 11.63 -11.40 27.26
N ILE A 33 10.32 -11.21 27.14
CA ILE A 33 9.61 -10.11 27.81
C ILE A 33 9.91 -10.18 29.32
N PRO A 34 10.26 -9.05 29.97
CA PRO A 34 10.54 -9.05 31.39
C PRO A 34 9.42 -9.70 32.23
N PRO A 35 9.74 -10.49 33.28
CA PRO A 35 8.76 -11.28 34.04
C PRO A 35 7.56 -10.49 34.58
N ARG A 36 7.77 -9.22 34.91
CA ARG A 36 6.71 -8.30 35.37
C ARG A 36 5.60 -8.06 34.32
N TYR A 37 5.95 -8.10 33.04
CA TYR A 37 5.00 -7.93 31.93
C TYR A 37 4.43 -9.25 31.47
N GLN A 38 5.19 -10.36 31.62
CA GLN A 38 4.62 -11.70 31.45
C GLN A 38 3.46 -11.92 32.43
N ALA A 39 3.57 -11.44 33.66
CA ALA A 39 2.48 -11.49 34.63
C ALA A 39 1.23 -10.72 34.17
N LEU A 40 1.41 -9.59 33.44
CA LEU A 40 0.30 -8.83 32.85
C LEU A 40 -0.37 -9.58 31.69
N LEU A 41 0.42 -10.23 30.86
CA LEU A 41 -0.11 -11.10 29.79
C LEU A 41 -0.87 -12.30 30.35
N HIS A 42 -0.50 -12.77 31.54
CA HIS A 42 -1.23 -13.84 32.24
C HIS A 42 -2.63 -13.41 32.78
N LEU A 43 -2.89 -12.11 32.86
CA LEU A 43 -4.22 -11.57 33.21
C LEU A 43 -5.17 -11.52 31.99
N LEU A 44 -4.63 -11.69 30.80
CA LEU A 44 -5.46 -11.77 29.58
C LEU A 44 -6.25 -13.08 29.59
N PRO A 45 -7.51 -13.06 29.14
CA PRO A 45 -8.36 -14.26 29.06
C PRO A 45 -7.88 -15.26 27.99
N SER A 46 -6.78 -14.98 27.30
CA SER A 46 -6.20 -15.80 26.23
C SER A 46 -6.03 -17.27 26.64
N ARG A 47 -5.64 -17.56 27.88
CA ARG A 47 -5.46 -18.93 28.39
C ARG A 47 -6.74 -19.76 28.45
N LEU A 48 -7.90 -19.11 28.46
CA LEU A 48 -9.21 -19.77 28.45
C LEU A 48 -9.68 -20.09 27.02
N ILE A 49 -8.98 -19.55 26.01
CA ILE A 49 -9.30 -19.72 24.59
C ILE A 49 -8.33 -20.76 24.02
N PRO A 50 -8.83 -21.91 23.50
CA PRO A 50 -7.97 -22.90 22.89
C PRO A 50 -7.26 -22.34 21.65
N ILE A 51 -6.00 -22.75 21.45
CA ILE A 51 -5.29 -22.46 20.21
C ILE A 51 -5.94 -23.36 19.15
N GLY A 52 -6.61 -22.73 18.16
CA GLY A 52 -7.14 -23.45 17.01
C GLY A 52 -6.02 -23.92 16.06
N ASP A 53 -6.39 -24.69 15.02
CA ASP A 53 -5.45 -25.23 14.02
C ASP A 53 -4.84 -24.17 13.07
N ALA A 54 -5.20 -22.89 13.25
CA ALA A 54 -4.70 -21.80 12.41
C ALA A 54 -3.21 -21.50 12.70
N SER A 55 -2.42 -21.38 11.64
CA SER A 55 -1.02 -20.97 11.75
C SER A 55 -0.85 -19.62 12.46
N ARG A 56 0.33 -19.39 13.03
CA ARG A 56 0.63 -18.11 13.72
C ARG A 56 0.43 -16.89 12.82
N GLY A 57 0.88 -16.95 11.57
CA GLY A 57 0.69 -15.87 10.59
C GLY A 57 -0.80 -15.63 10.29
N ARG A 58 -1.59 -16.71 10.10
CA ARG A 58 -3.04 -16.58 9.87
C ARG A 58 -3.76 -15.98 11.05
N ARG A 59 -3.40 -16.32 12.27
CA ARG A 59 -4.00 -15.72 13.49
C ARG A 59 -3.70 -14.24 13.58
N LEU A 60 -2.45 -13.83 13.26
CA LEU A 60 -2.06 -12.42 13.20
C LEU A 60 -2.86 -11.68 12.12
N ARG A 61 -2.96 -12.21 10.91
CA ARG A 61 -3.74 -11.62 9.82
C ARG A 61 -5.19 -11.38 10.23
N LEU A 62 -5.88 -12.40 10.76
CA LEU A 62 -7.27 -12.30 11.20
C LEU A 62 -7.45 -11.27 12.33
N ALA A 63 -6.47 -11.15 13.22
CA ALA A 63 -6.50 -10.14 14.27
C ALA A 63 -6.39 -8.71 13.70
N LEU A 64 -5.51 -8.48 12.71
CA LEU A 64 -5.37 -7.18 12.05
C LEU A 64 -6.64 -6.81 11.26
N GLU A 65 -7.26 -7.79 10.59
CA GLU A 65 -8.56 -7.61 9.91
C GLU A 65 -9.66 -7.20 10.91
N GLU A 66 -9.76 -7.86 12.08
CA GLU A 66 -10.73 -7.51 13.13
C GLU A 66 -10.47 -6.14 13.76
N LEU A 67 -9.20 -5.75 13.89
CA LEU A 67 -8.82 -4.43 14.41
C LEU A 67 -9.19 -3.31 13.46
N GLY A 68 -9.16 -3.58 12.16
CA GLY A 68 -9.66 -2.67 11.12
C GLY A 68 -8.58 -1.95 10.30
N PRO A 69 -8.96 -0.91 9.53
CA PRO A 69 -8.18 -0.36 8.42
C PRO A 69 -6.73 0.00 8.74
N VAL A 70 -6.49 0.65 9.87
CA VAL A 70 -5.14 1.06 10.29
C VAL A 70 -4.22 -0.15 10.46
N PHE A 71 -4.72 -1.20 11.11
CA PHE A 71 -3.94 -2.41 11.34
C PHE A 71 -3.78 -3.26 10.09
N ILE A 72 -4.77 -3.26 9.20
CA ILE A 72 -4.67 -3.90 7.87
C ILE A 72 -3.53 -3.25 7.06
N LYS A 73 -3.54 -1.94 6.92
CA LYS A 73 -2.49 -1.19 6.21
C LYS A 73 -1.12 -1.36 6.86
N PHE A 74 -1.05 -1.32 8.19
CA PHE A 74 0.18 -1.60 8.91
C PHE A 74 0.70 -3.02 8.61
N GLY A 75 -0.17 -4.02 8.61
CA GLY A 75 0.17 -5.39 8.26
C GLY A 75 0.64 -5.52 6.80
N GLN A 76 0.02 -4.82 5.86
CA GLN A 76 0.45 -4.76 4.46
C GLN A 76 1.85 -4.16 4.33
N LEU A 77 2.13 -3.03 5.01
CA LEU A 77 3.46 -2.44 5.06
C LEU A 77 4.49 -3.44 5.63
N MET A 78 4.16 -4.09 6.74
CA MET A 78 5.05 -5.07 7.36
C MET A 78 5.27 -6.31 6.48
N SER A 79 4.33 -6.71 5.65
CA SER A 79 4.47 -7.86 4.74
C SER A 79 5.58 -7.69 3.70
N THR A 80 5.94 -6.45 3.37
CA THR A 80 7.05 -6.13 2.45
C THR A 80 8.42 -6.26 3.13
N ARG A 81 8.46 -6.22 4.46
CA ARG A 81 9.68 -6.27 5.28
C ARG A 81 10.04 -7.71 5.63
N ARG A 82 10.40 -8.47 4.59
CA ARG A 82 10.84 -9.88 4.73
C ARG A 82 12.21 -10.02 5.41
N ASP A 83 12.92 -8.93 5.57
CA ASP A 83 14.15 -8.79 6.35
C ASP A 83 13.90 -8.82 7.87
N ILE A 84 12.70 -8.44 8.30
CA ILE A 84 12.31 -8.35 9.71
C ILE A 84 11.41 -9.51 10.13
N LEU A 85 10.50 -9.94 9.25
CA LEU A 85 9.48 -10.92 9.58
C LEU A 85 9.80 -12.31 9.04
N PRO A 86 9.52 -13.38 9.82
CA PRO A 86 9.52 -14.74 9.30
C PRO A 86 8.62 -14.87 8.07
N LEU A 87 9.07 -15.67 7.09
CA LEU A 87 8.39 -15.80 5.79
C LEU A 87 6.94 -16.26 5.92
N ASP A 88 6.63 -17.15 6.85
CA ASP A 88 5.27 -17.64 7.09
C ASP A 88 4.32 -16.57 7.61
N ILE A 89 4.83 -15.56 8.32
CA ILE A 89 4.07 -14.40 8.77
C ILE A 89 3.94 -13.40 7.62
N ALA A 90 5.05 -13.06 6.95
CA ALA A 90 5.05 -12.12 5.83
C ALA A 90 4.10 -12.56 4.70
N ASP A 91 4.10 -13.87 4.36
CA ASP A 91 3.23 -14.44 3.34
C ASP A 91 1.74 -14.39 3.71
N GLU A 92 1.39 -14.55 4.99
CA GLU A 92 0.00 -14.39 5.44
C GLU A 92 -0.41 -12.92 5.48
N LEU A 93 0.48 -12.01 5.92
CA LEU A 93 0.20 -10.57 5.92
C LEU A 93 0.05 -10.01 4.48
N ALA A 94 0.78 -10.54 3.51
CA ALA A 94 0.62 -10.19 2.10
C ALA A 94 -0.78 -10.54 1.53
N ARG A 95 -1.57 -11.35 2.23
CA ARG A 95 -2.97 -11.67 1.88
C ARG A 95 -3.98 -10.70 2.47
N LEU A 96 -3.55 -9.72 3.27
CA LEU A 96 -4.44 -8.69 3.78
C LEU A 96 -5.03 -7.90 2.61
N GLN A 97 -6.35 -7.82 2.56
CA GLN A 97 -7.07 -7.07 1.54
C GLN A 97 -7.71 -5.84 2.15
N ASP A 98 -7.75 -4.77 1.40
CA ASP A 98 -8.42 -3.51 1.77
C ASP A 98 -9.94 -3.56 1.55
N ASP A 99 -10.54 -4.75 1.47
CA ASP A 99 -11.96 -4.92 1.28
C ASP A 99 -12.71 -4.66 2.59
N VAL A 100 -13.10 -3.41 2.78
CA VAL A 100 -13.85 -2.95 3.95
C VAL A 100 -15.30 -2.67 3.52
N PRO A 101 -16.30 -3.11 4.32
CA PRO A 101 -17.69 -2.82 3.99
C PRO A 101 -17.93 -1.34 3.70
N PRO A 102 -18.71 -1.01 2.67
CA PRO A 102 -18.98 0.39 2.33
C PRO A 102 -19.76 1.08 3.46
N PHE A 103 -19.54 2.39 3.61
CA PHE A 103 -20.39 3.22 4.42
C PHE A 103 -21.62 3.70 3.61
N PRO A 104 -22.70 4.16 4.26
CA PRO A 104 -23.92 4.54 3.56
C PRO A 104 -23.68 5.60 2.47
N GLY A 105 -24.24 5.39 1.28
CA GLY A 105 -24.09 6.33 0.17
C GLY A 105 -24.70 7.70 0.46
N SER A 106 -25.71 7.79 1.36
CA SER A 106 -26.24 9.05 1.87
C SER A 106 -25.18 9.89 2.61
N ASP A 107 -24.29 9.23 3.36
CA ASP A 107 -23.23 9.90 4.09
C ASP A 107 -22.14 10.38 3.10
N ALA A 108 -21.90 9.60 2.04
CA ALA A 108 -21.02 10.02 0.95
C ALA A 108 -21.57 11.28 0.25
N GLN A 109 -22.86 11.31 -0.08
CA GLN A 109 -23.51 12.49 -0.69
C GLN A 109 -23.38 13.72 0.20
N GLN A 110 -23.71 13.61 1.48
CA GLN A 110 -23.61 14.74 2.42
C GLN A 110 -22.17 15.26 2.53
N LEU A 111 -21.20 14.36 2.56
CA LEU A 111 -19.79 14.73 2.63
C LEU A 111 -19.34 15.41 1.34
N ILE A 112 -19.74 14.94 0.18
CA ILE A 112 -19.43 15.56 -1.11
C ILE A 112 -20.04 16.96 -1.14
N GLU A 113 -21.34 17.12 -0.86
CA GLU A 113 -22.04 18.39 -0.86
C GLU A 113 -21.40 19.42 0.08
N SER A 114 -21.06 18.99 1.31
CA SER A 114 -20.40 19.84 2.29
C SER A 114 -18.99 20.26 1.86
N SER A 115 -18.29 19.40 1.13
CA SER A 115 -16.90 19.62 0.69
C SER A 115 -16.82 20.52 -0.53
N ILE A 116 -17.66 20.29 -1.53
CA ILE A 116 -17.68 21.09 -2.77
C ILE A 116 -18.51 22.38 -2.64
N GLY A 117 -19.40 22.46 -1.63
CA GLY A 117 -20.23 23.62 -1.36
C GLY A 117 -21.46 23.76 -2.27
N THR A 118 -21.84 22.69 -2.99
CA THR A 118 -23.00 22.65 -3.89
C THR A 118 -23.76 21.33 -3.75
N PRO A 119 -25.10 21.33 -3.95
CA PRO A 119 -25.88 20.08 -3.96
C PRO A 119 -25.37 19.10 -5.02
N ILE A 120 -25.48 17.80 -4.75
CA ILE A 120 -25.11 16.72 -5.69
C ILE A 120 -25.78 16.93 -7.06
N ALA A 121 -27.06 17.27 -7.10
CA ALA A 121 -27.81 17.46 -8.34
C ALA A 121 -27.36 18.67 -9.18
N ALA A 122 -26.60 19.59 -8.58
CA ALA A 122 -26.00 20.72 -9.31
C ALA A 122 -24.59 20.36 -9.82
N ALA A 123 -23.85 19.53 -9.08
CA ALA A 123 -22.50 19.12 -9.46
C ALA A 123 -22.50 17.97 -10.48
N PHE A 124 -23.47 17.06 -10.39
CA PHE A 124 -23.57 15.87 -11.24
C PHE A 124 -24.99 15.72 -11.79
N SER A 125 -25.12 15.43 -13.09
CA SER A 125 -26.40 15.07 -13.71
C SER A 125 -26.93 13.70 -13.25
N HIS A 126 -25.98 12.82 -12.84
CA HIS A 126 -26.27 11.52 -12.24
C HIS A 126 -25.19 11.18 -11.21
N PHE A 127 -25.59 10.60 -10.08
CA PHE A 127 -24.69 10.10 -9.04
C PHE A 127 -25.20 8.76 -8.51
N GLU A 128 -24.37 7.71 -8.59
CA GLU A 128 -24.68 6.39 -8.05
C GLU A 128 -24.39 6.37 -6.55
N THR A 129 -25.42 6.17 -5.73
CA THR A 129 -25.29 6.10 -4.27
C THR A 129 -24.62 4.81 -3.79
N GLU A 130 -24.76 3.73 -4.58
CA GLU A 130 -24.04 2.49 -4.32
C GLU A 130 -22.60 2.62 -4.84
N PRO A 131 -21.58 2.38 -3.99
CA PRO A 131 -20.20 2.53 -4.43
C PRO A 131 -19.79 1.40 -5.37
N MET A 132 -18.95 1.73 -6.36
CA MET A 132 -18.30 0.77 -7.24
C MET A 132 -17.22 -0.03 -6.53
N ALA A 133 -16.52 0.61 -5.57
CA ALA A 133 -15.45 0.02 -4.78
C ALA A 133 -15.40 0.67 -3.40
N SER A 134 -14.98 -0.10 -2.42
CA SER A 134 -14.76 0.39 -1.05
C SER A 134 -13.42 -0.10 -0.54
N ALA A 135 -12.60 0.83 -0.07
CA ALA A 135 -11.28 0.56 0.50
C ALA A 135 -11.24 0.93 1.98
N SER A 136 -10.08 0.74 2.60
CA SER A 136 -9.84 1.01 4.03
C SER A 136 -10.20 2.44 4.44
N VAL A 137 -9.79 3.43 3.65
CA VAL A 137 -9.92 4.85 3.99
C VAL A 137 -10.92 5.62 3.13
N ALA A 138 -11.35 5.06 1.99
CA ALA A 138 -12.23 5.75 1.03
C ALA A 138 -13.16 4.77 0.31
N GLN A 139 -14.18 5.30 -0.37
CA GLN A 139 -14.98 4.55 -1.34
C GLN A 139 -15.14 5.36 -2.63
N VAL A 140 -15.44 4.68 -3.72
CA VAL A 140 -15.53 5.24 -5.06
C VAL A 140 -16.94 5.06 -5.61
N HIS A 141 -17.55 6.15 -6.08
CA HIS A 141 -18.86 6.18 -6.71
C HIS A 141 -18.76 6.54 -8.18
N ALA A 142 -19.65 5.98 -9.00
CA ALA A 142 -19.82 6.43 -10.36
C ALA A 142 -20.70 7.68 -10.39
N ALA A 143 -20.36 8.60 -11.29
CA ALA A 143 -21.17 9.80 -11.53
C ALA A 143 -21.05 10.27 -12.98
N THR A 144 -21.92 11.20 -13.37
CA THR A 144 -21.90 11.84 -14.68
C THR A 144 -21.95 13.36 -14.47
N LEU A 145 -21.07 14.09 -15.11
CA LEU A 145 -21.08 15.55 -15.09
C LEU A 145 -22.27 16.12 -15.87
N PRO A 146 -22.61 17.41 -15.69
CA PRO A 146 -23.68 18.05 -16.46
C PRO A 146 -23.49 18.05 -17.98
N ASP A 147 -22.24 17.99 -18.44
CA ASP A 147 -21.88 17.90 -19.86
C ASP A 147 -21.98 16.46 -20.43
N GLY A 148 -22.36 15.50 -19.60
CA GLY A 148 -22.48 14.07 -19.96
C GLY A 148 -21.19 13.27 -19.77
N SER A 149 -20.09 13.88 -19.34
CA SER A 149 -18.82 13.18 -19.12
C SER A 149 -18.91 12.19 -17.95
N PRO A 150 -18.57 10.91 -18.14
CA PRO A 150 -18.55 9.93 -17.05
C PRO A 150 -17.34 10.17 -16.15
N VAL A 151 -17.58 10.17 -14.84
CA VAL A 151 -16.54 10.36 -13.81
C VAL A 151 -16.65 9.35 -12.68
N VAL A 152 -15.62 9.25 -11.89
CA VAL A 152 -15.61 8.57 -10.59
C VAL A 152 -15.35 9.57 -9.49
N VAL A 153 -16.00 9.39 -8.37
CA VAL A 153 -15.90 10.25 -7.19
C VAL A 153 -15.36 9.40 -6.04
N LYS A 154 -14.09 9.61 -5.68
CA LYS A 154 -13.46 8.99 -4.51
C LYS A 154 -13.71 9.87 -3.31
N VAL A 155 -14.22 9.29 -2.22
CA VAL A 155 -14.65 10.00 -1.03
C VAL A 155 -14.02 9.38 0.20
N VAL A 156 -13.33 10.16 1.02
CA VAL A 156 -12.75 9.71 2.27
C VAL A 156 -13.85 9.30 3.25
N ARG A 157 -13.65 8.21 3.94
CA ARG A 157 -14.61 7.66 4.93
C ARG A 157 -14.85 8.66 6.06
N PRO A 158 -16.12 9.00 6.39
CA PRO A 158 -16.42 9.96 7.45
C PRO A 158 -15.81 9.56 8.80
N GLY A 159 -15.14 10.50 9.47
CA GLY A 159 -14.57 10.30 10.81
C GLY A 159 -13.34 9.39 10.88
N ILE A 160 -12.83 8.88 9.76
CA ILE A 160 -11.71 7.94 9.71
C ILE A 160 -10.43 8.55 10.29
N GLU A 161 -10.19 9.85 10.10
CA GLU A 161 -8.99 10.53 10.61
C GLU A 161 -8.89 10.41 12.14
N GLY A 162 -9.99 10.55 12.87
CA GLY A 162 -10.03 10.37 14.32
C GLY A 162 -9.66 8.94 14.73
N VAL A 163 -10.16 7.94 14.02
CA VAL A 163 -9.85 6.53 14.28
C VAL A 163 -8.37 6.26 14.01
N ILE A 164 -7.84 6.77 12.90
CA ILE A 164 -6.43 6.63 12.53
C ILE A 164 -5.52 7.22 13.61
N ARG A 165 -5.79 8.43 14.07
CA ARG A 165 -4.99 9.10 15.11
C ARG A 165 -5.00 8.33 16.45
N GLU A 166 -6.15 7.80 16.86
CA GLU A 166 -6.26 6.97 18.06
C GLU A 166 -5.44 5.67 17.92
N ASP A 167 -5.50 5.01 16.78
CA ASP A 167 -4.80 3.75 16.53
C ASP A 167 -3.28 3.95 16.38
N ILE A 168 -2.85 5.03 15.73
CA ILE A 168 -1.42 5.40 15.64
C ILE A 168 -0.84 5.69 17.02
N GLU A 169 -1.57 6.41 17.87
CA GLU A 169 -1.12 6.67 19.22
C GLU A 169 -0.93 5.37 20.03
N LEU A 170 -1.81 4.39 19.79
CA LEU A 170 -1.66 3.06 20.41
C LEU A 170 -0.42 2.32 19.87
N LEU A 171 -0.20 2.34 18.56
CA LEU A 171 1.00 1.74 17.94
C LEU A 171 2.28 2.41 18.44
N ARG A 172 2.28 3.74 18.57
CA ARG A 172 3.44 4.50 19.09
C ARG A 172 3.79 4.06 20.51
N ARG A 173 2.80 3.97 21.42
CA ARG A 173 3.02 3.50 22.78
C ARG A 173 3.51 2.05 22.84
N LEU A 174 3.02 1.21 21.94
CA LEU A 174 3.51 -0.17 21.83
C LEU A 174 4.97 -0.20 21.34
N ALA A 175 5.31 0.59 20.33
CA ALA A 175 6.68 0.69 19.81
C ALA A 175 7.64 1.22 20.89
N GLU A 176 7.27 2.27 21.64
CA GLU A 176 8.04 2.80 22.78
C GLU A 176 8.28 1.71 23.81
N PHE A 177 7.22 1.01 24.21
CA PHE A 177 7.31 -0.08 25.17
C PHE A 177 8.24 -1.21 24.71
N LEU A 178 8.12 -1.62 23.44
CA LEU A 178 8.97 -2.68 22.88
C LEU A 178 10.44 -2.25 22.78
N GLU A 179 10.74 -1.03 22.37
CA GLU A 179 12.11 -0.52 22.31
C GLU A 179 12.76 -0.37 23.71
N GLU A 180 11.98 -0.01 24.72
CA GLU A 180 12.49 0.04 26.10
C GLU A 180 12.90 -1.34 26.64
N HIS A 181 12.24 -2.42 26.17
CA HIS A 181 12.34 -3.74 26.79
C HIS A 181 12.97 -4.82 25.90
N SER A 182 13.17 -4.57 24.59
CA SER A 182 13.75 -5.52 23.65
C SER A 182 14.93 -4.91 22.91
N VAL A 183 16.03 -5.67 22.81
CA VAL A 183 17.21 -5.27 22.02
C VAL A 183 16.85 -5.27 20.54
N ASP A 184 16.12 -6.27 20.07
CA ASP A 184 15.73 -6.40 18.67
C ASP A 184 14.79 -5.28 18.24
N ALA A 185 13.81 -4.90 19.10
CA ALA A 185 12.93 -3.78 18.82
C ALA A 185 13.70 -2.45 18.67
N ARG A 186 14.79 -2.26 19.45
CA ARG A 186 15.68 -1.09 19.29
C ARG A 186 16.44 -1.13 17.97
N ARG A 187 16.94 -2.30 17.57
CA ARG A 187 17.65 -2.47 16.27
C ARG A 187 16.73 -2.21 15.08
N LEU A 188 15.46 -2.57 15.22
CA LEU A 188 14.42 -2.38 14.19
C LEU A 188 13.88 -0.94 14.13
N HIS A 189 14.23 -0.08 15.10
CA HIS A 189 13.73 1.30 15.16
C HIS A 189 12.21 1.40 15.00
N LEU A 190 11.47 0.64 15.83
CA LEU A 190 10.01 0.53 15.69
C LEU A 190 9.27 1.88 15.79
N LYS A 191 9.80 2.82 16.58
CA LYS A 191 9.24 4.18 16.65
C LYS A 191 9.32 4.91 15.32
N ASP A 192 10.43 4.77 14.61
CA ASP A 192 10.61 5.37 13.28
C ASP A 192 9.68 4.71 12.27
N VAL A 193 9.52 3.38 12.33
CA VAL A 193 8.56 2.64 11.50
C VAL A 193 7.13 3.14 11.71
N VAL A 194 6.72 3.35 12.98
CA VAL A 194 5.38 3.88 13.29
C VAL A 194 5.23 5.35 12.84
N ALA A 195 6.28 6.17 12.98
CA ALA A 195 6.25 7.56 12.53
C ALA A 195 6.17 7.68 11.00
N ASP A 196 6.87 6.81 10.27
CA ASP A 196 6.78 6.73 8.81
C ASP A 196 5.39 6.26 8.36
N TYR A 197 4.87 5.25 9.05
CA TYR A 197 3.51 4.75 8.81
C TYR A 197 2.46 5.84 9.06
N GLU A 198 2.59 6.61 10.15
CA GLU A 198 1.68 7.74 10.46
C GLU A 198 1.65 8.74 9.31
N ARG A 199 2.82 9.12 8.79
CA ARG A 199 2.91 10.05 7.65
C ARG A 199 2.19 9.49 6.43
N THR A 200 2.47 8.23 6.09
CA THR A 200 1.90 7.58 4.91
C THR A 200 0.37 7.50 4.99
N ILE A 201 -0.18 7.01 6.12
CA ILE A 201 -1.63 6.82 6.23
C ILE A 201 -2.40 8.14 6.35
N LEU A 202 -1.80 9.19 6.95
CA LEU A 202 -2.42 10.51 6.98
C LEU A 202 -2.36 11.20 5.62
N ASP A 203 -1.33 10.93 4.83
CA ASP A 203 -1.22 11.43 3.45
C ASP A 203 -2.28 10.81 2.53
N GLU A 204 -2.66 9.54 2.75
CA GLU A 204 -3.77 8.90 2.03
C GLU A 204 -5.13 9.57 2.27
N LEU A 205 -5.29 10.37 3.33
CA LEU A 205 -6.52 11.12 3.60
C LEU A 205 -6.59 12.45 2.83
N ASP A 206 -5.50 12.87 2.23
CA ASP A 206 -5.44 14.10 1.44
C ASP A 206 -5.54 13.79 -0.07
N LEU A 207 -6.78 13.66 -0.55
CA LEU A 207 -7.04 13.36 -1.96
C LEU A 207 -6.58 14.48 -2.93
N GLN A 208 -6.22 15.66 -2.46
CA GLN A 208 -5.59 16.69 -3.31
C GLN A 208 -4.14 16.32 -3.64
N LYS A 209 -3.45 15.60 -2.76
CA LYS A 209 -2.12 15.05 -3.06
C LYS A 209 -2.21 13.99 -4.16
N GLU A 210 -3.16 13.06 -4.04
CA GLU A 210 -3.42 12.06 -5.08
C GLU A 210 -3.80 12.72 -6.41
N ALA A 211 -4.65 13.74 -6.38
CA ALA A 211 -5.00 14.53 -7.56
C ALA A 211 -3.78 15.19 -8.22
N SER A 212 -2.89 15.77 -7.42
CA SER A 212 -1.67 16.40 -7.91
C SER A 212 -0.71 15.39 -8.55
N ASN A 213 -0.52 14.25 -7.90
CA ASN A 213 0.30 13.15 -8.42
C ASN A 213 -0.27 12.61 -9.74
N THR A 214 -1.59 12.38 -9.78
CA THR A 214 -2.31 11.93 -10.97
C THR A 214 -2.13 12.91 -12.13
N ALA A 215 -2.32 14.21 -11.89
CA ALA A 215 -2.15 15.22 -12.91
C ALA A 215 -0.69 15.34 -13.40
N HIS A 216 0.28 15.20 -12.50
CA HIS A 216 1.70 15.19 -12.84
C HIS A 216 2.04 13.99 -13.72
N LEU A 217 1.65 12.78 -13.29
CA LEU A 217 1.89 11.57 -14.07
C LEU A 217 1.21 11.64 -15.45
N ARG A 218 -0.03 12.15 -15.51
CA ARG A 218 -0.73 12.41 -16.78
C ARG A 218 0.04 13.36 -17.70
N THR A 219 0.62 14.41 -17.14
CA THR A 219 1.42 15.38 -17.89
C THR A 219 2.67 14.73 -18.47
N ASN A 220 3.36 13.91 -17.68
CA ASN A 220 4.56 13.18 -18.10
C ASN A 220 4.30 12.23 -19.28
N PHE A 221 3.12 11.62 -19.33
CA PHE A 221 2.73 10.70 -20.41
C PHE A 221 1.77 11.30 -21.44
N ALA A 222 1.65 12.63 -21.48
CA ALA A 222 0.77 13.28 -22.46
C ALA A 222 1.17 12.92 -23.91
N GLY A 223 0.24 12.31 -24.65
CA GLY A 223 0.48 11.84 -26.02
C GLY A 223 1.32 10.57 -26.16
N SER A 224 1.75 9.96 -25.05
CA SER A 224 2.48 8.68 -25.08
C SER A 224 1.52 7.50 -25.32
N PRO A 225 1.91 6.51 -26.11
CA PRO A 225 1.14 5.27 -26.30
C PRO A 225 1.37 4.26 -25.18
N LEU A 226 2.17 4.57 -24.15
CA LEU A 226 2.59 3.63 -23.12
C LEU A 226 1.61 3.57 -21.97
N LEU A 227 1.24 4.76 -21.44
CA LEU A 227 0.45 4.87 -20.21
C LEU A 227 -0.59 5.98 -20.37
N TYR A 228 -1.84 5.63 -20.08
CA TYR A 228 -2.92 6.58 -19.90
C TYR A 228 -3.17 6.81 -18.40
N VAL A 229 -3.39 8.06 -18.03
CA VAL A 229 -3.73 8.45 -16.65
C VAL A 229 -4.98 9.29 -16.68
N PRO A 230 -6.00 9.02 -15.83
CA PRO A 230 -7.28 9.75 -15.85
C PRO A 230 -7.11 11.26 -15.63
N ARG A 231 -7.98 12.03 -16.22
CA ARG A 231 -8.05 13.48 -15.99
C ARG A 231 -8.61 13.77 -14.59
N VAL A 232 -8.00 14.73 -13.90
CA VAL A 232 -8.53 15.28 -12.63
C VAL A 232 -9.50 16.43 -12.93
N HIS A 233 -10.67 16.40 -12.29
CA HIS A 233 -11.64 17.51 -12.31
C HIS A 233 -11.43 18.39 -11.08
N TRP A 234 -10.51 19.35 -11.20
CA TRP A 234 -10.03 20.19 -10.10
C TRP A 234 -11.13 21.05 -9.46
N GLU A 235 -12.10 21.50 -10.24
CA GLU A 235 -13.24 22.29 -9.81
C GLU A 235 -14.10 21.59 -8.75
N LEU A 236 -14.13 20.23 -8.80
CA LEU A 236 -14.89 19.37 -7.87
C LEU A 236 -13.99 18.62 -6.88
N THR A 237 -12.67 18.74 -6.99
CA THR A 237 -11.71 18.05 -6.13
C THR A 237 -11.40 18.86 -4.89
N ARG A 238 -11.45 18.22 -3.73
CA ARG A 238 -11.15 18.78 -2.39
C ARG A 238 -10.29 17.79 -1.60
N ARG A 239 -9.85 18.18 -0.41
CA ARG A 239 -9.01 17.32 0.45
C ARG A 239 -9.61 15.92 0.68
N ASN A 240 -10.92 15.81 0.79
CA ASN A 240 -11.64 14.58 1.12
C ASN A 240 -12.54 14.07 -0.03
N VAL A 241 -12.50 14.71 -1.19
CA VAL A 241 -13.24 14.33 -2.41
C VAL A 241 -12.33 14.49 -3.62
N LEU A 242 -12.16 13.43 -4.40
CA LEU A 242 -11.41 13.44 -5.66
C LEU A 242 -12.33 13.02 -6.79
N VAL A 243 -12.42 13.86 -7.83
CA VAL A 243 -13.20 13.56 -9.03
C VAL A 243 -12.25 13.33 -10.21
N LEU A 244 -12.31 12.13 -10.74
CA LEU A 244 -11.51 11.68 -11.87
C LEU A 244 -12.38 11.28 -13.05
N GLU A 245 -11.84 11.38 -14.25
CA GLU A 245 -12.37 10.74 -15.44
C GLU A 245 -12.60 9.24 -15.19
N ARG A 246 -13.76 8.73 -15.55
CA ARG A 246 -14.03 7.29 -15.48
C ARG A 246 -13.32 6.59 -16.63
N ILE A 247 -12.46 5.65 -16.30
CA ILE A 247 -11.76 4.82 -17.29
C ILE A 247 -12.53 3.53 -17.56
N TYR A 248 -12.31 2.97 -18.74
CA TYR A 248 -12.81 1.67 -19.15
C TYR A 248 -11.64 0.84 -19.64
N GLY A 249 -11.38 -0.28 -18.97
CA GLY A 249 -10.26 -1.15 -19.27
C GLY A 249 -10.42 -2.52 -18.64
N ILE A 250 -9.57 -3.44 -19.04
CA ILE A 250 -9.52 -4.79 -18.46
C ILE A 250 -8.47 -4.77 -17.35
N PRO A 251 -8.80 -5.16 -16.10
CA PRO A 251 -7.78 -5.29 -15.05
C PRO A 251 -6.63 -6.18 -15.50
N ILE A 252 -5.38 -5.76 -15.25
CA ILE A 252 -4.18 -6.50 -15.68
C ILE A 252 -4.13 -7.93 -15.11
N ALA A 253 -4.69 -8.14 -13.92
CA ALA A 253 -4.81 -9.45 -13.30
C ALA A 253 -5.77 -10.40 -14.06
N ASN A 254 -6.69 -9.88 -14.87
CA ASN A 254 -7.65 -10.69 -15.63
C ASN A 254 -7.07 -11.15 -16.97
N LEU A 255 -6.05 -12.03 -16.88
CA LEU A 255 -5.35 -12.57 -18.06
C LEU A 255 -6.31 -13.32 -19.02
N SER A 256 -7.36 -13.94 -18.50
CA SER A 256 -8.35 -14.66 -19.32
C SER A 256 -9.14 -13.69 -20.21
N ALA A 257 -9.57 -12.56 -19.66
CA ALA A 257 -10.28 -11.52 -20.44
C ALA A 257 -9.36 -10.86 -21.47
N LEU A 258 -8.10 -10.55 -21.10
CA LEU A 258 -7.11 -10.02 -22.04
C LEU A 258 -6.86 -10.95 -23.23
N LYS A 259 -6.65 -12.25 -22.96
CA LYS A 259 -6.50 -13.28 -24.00
C LYS A 259 -7.73 -13.44 -24.86
N ALA A 260 -8.94 -13.46 -24.25
CA ALA A 260 -10.20 -13.56 -24.96
C ALA A 260 -10.43 -12.36 -25.90
N ARG A 261 -9.94 -11.17 -25.52
CA ARG A 261 -9.97 -9.97 -26.36
C ARG A 261 -8.96 -10.01 -27.53
N GLY A 262 -8.04 -11.00 -27.55
CA GLY A 262 -6.98 -11.10 -28.54
C GLY A 262 -5.81 -10.14 -28.30
N THR A 263 -5.65 -9.65 -27.08
CA THR A 263 -4.60 -8.69 -26.70
C THR A 263 -3.20 -9.23 -27.01
N ASN A 264 -2.38 -8.44 -27.71
CA ASN A 264 -0.98 -8.75 -27.95
C ASN A 264 -0.17 -8.66 -26.64
N MET A 265 -0.12 -9.78 -25.92
CA MET A 265 0.52 -9.86 -24.62
C MET A 265 2.02 -9.56 -24.65
N ARG A 266 2.70 -9.88 -25.76
CA ARG A 266 4.13 -9.57 -25.93
C ARG A 266 4.35 -8.06 -25.99
N LYS A 267 3.59 -7.36 -26.84
CA LYS A 267 3.66 -5.91 -26.93
C LYS A 267 3.27 -5.22 -25.63
N LEU A 268 2.28 -5.77 -24.92
CA LEU A 268 1.89 -5.28 -23.61
C LEU A 268 3.06 -5.40 -22.62
N ALA A 269 3.75 -6.54 -22.57
CA ALA A 269 4.92 -6.72 -21.71
C ALA A 269 6.08 -5.76 -22.07
N GLU A 270 6.37 -5.61 -23.37
CA GLU A 270 7.38 -4.66 -23.86
C GLU A 270 7.05 -3.22 -23.39
N ARG A 271 5.79 -2.80 -23.52
CA ARG A 271 5.31 -1.49 -23.03
C ARG A 271 5.38 -1.35 -21.52
N GLY A 272 5.15 -2.42 -20.78
CA GLY A 272 5.28 -2.40 -19.31
C GLY A 272 6.70 -2.07 -18.89
N VAL A 273 7.68 -2.73 -19.49
CA VAL A 273 9.10 -2.44 -19.25
C VAL A 273 9.43 -1.00 -19.63
N GLU A 274 9.02 -0.56 -20.82
CA GLU A 274 9.29 0.79 -21.32
C GLU A 274 8.62 1.85 -20.42
N THR A 275 7.38 1.61 -19.96
CA THR A 275 6.67 2.49 -19.02
C THR A 275 7.44 2.64 -17.72
N PHE A 276 7.92 1.54 -17.16
CA PHE A 276 8.71 1.56 -15.92
C PHE A 276 9.99 2.38 -16.10
N PHE A 277 10.79 2.07 -17.10
CA PHE A 277 12.06 2.79 -17.35
C PHE A 277 11.83 4.28 -17.64
N THR A 278 10.78 4.61 -18.38
CA THR A 278 10.42 6.01 -18.67
C THR A 278 10.06 6.76 -17.39
N GLN A 279 9.26 6.18 -16.51
CA GLN A 279 8.91 6.80 -15.24
C GLN A 279 10.16 7.06 -14.36
N VAL A 280 11.04 6.06 -14.25
CA VAL A 280 12.19 6.11 -13.33
C VAL A 280 13.32 6.97 -13.90
N PHE A 281 13.71 6.74 -15.16
CA PHE A 281 14.94 7.32 -15.69
C PHE A 281 14.73 8.56 -16.56
N VAL A 282 13.54 8.74 -17.15
CA VAL A 282 13.26 9.93 -17.98
C VAL A 282 12.56 11.00 -17.15
N HIS A 283 11.49 10.62 -16.46
CA HIS A 283 10.68 11.59 -15.71
C HIS A 283 11.11 11.75 -14.25
N ASN A 284 11.83 10.77 -13.70
CA ASN A 284 12.14 10.68 -12.27
C ASN A 284 10.92 10.93 -11.37
N PHE A 285 9.79 10.42 -11.81
CA PHE A 285 8.53 10.48 -11.12
C PHE A 285 7.74 9.23 -11.48
N PHE A 286 7.59 8.33 -10.54
CA PHE A 286 7.02 7.01 -10.80
C PHE A 286 5.93 6.65 -9.80
N HIS A 287 4.95 5.91 -10.30
CA HIS A 287 3.93 5.29 -9.49
C HIS A 287 4.58 4.20 -8.61
N ALA A 288 4.59 4.41 -7.31
CA ALA A 288 5.31 3.54 -6.38
C ALA A 288 4.44 2.40 -5.81
N ASP A 289 3.15 2.36 -6.19
CA ASP A 289 2.21 1.28 -5.82
C ASP A 289 1.59 0.65 -7.08
N MET A 290 2.40 0.02 -7.91
CA MET A 290 2.00 -0.67 -9.15
C MET A 290 1.29 -2.01 -8.86
N HIS A 291 0.42 -2.05 -7.86
CA HIS A 291 -0.38 -3.23 -7.57
C HIS A 291 -1.32 -3.55 -8.75
N PRO A 292 -1.56 -4.84 -9.08
CA PRO A 292 -2.44 -5.20 -10.20
C PRO A 292 -3.88 -4.63 -10.13
N GLY A 293 -4.34 -4.25 -8.94
CA GLY A 293 -5.62 -3.56 -8.73
C GLY A 293 -5.65 -2.12 -9.25
N ASN A 294 -4.46 -1.47 -9.36
CA ASN A 294 -4.33 -0.09 -9.79
C ASN A 294 -3.99 0.03 -11.29
N ILE A 295 -3.87 -1.11 -11.99
CA ILE A 295 -3.43 -1.16 -13.38
C ILE A 295 -4.49 -1.84 -14.25
N PHE A 296 -4.92 -1.12 -15.26
CA PHE A 296 -5.83 -1.62 -16.29
C PHE A 296 -5.14 -1.60 -17.66
N VAL A 297 -5.73 -2.31 -18.60
CA VAL A 297 -5.28 -2.36 -19.98
C VAL A 297 -6.42 -1.88 -20.88
N ASN A 298 -6.17 -0.86 -21.69
CA ASN A 298 -7.01 -0.58 -22.83
C ASN A 298 -6.63 -1.56 -23.95
N ALA A 299 -7.58 -2.40 -24.33
CA ALA A 299 -7.46 -3.40 -25.40
C ALA A 299 -8.54 -3.19 -26.49
N GLU A 300 -8.99 -1.94 -26.68
CA GLU A 300 -9.87 -1.59 -27.81
C GLU A 300 -9.22 -1.93 -29.13
N GLU A 301 -7.91 -1.63 -29.23
CA GLU A 301 -7.01 -2.08 -30.31
C GLU A 301 -6.13 -3.23 -29.79
N PRO A 302 -6.54 -4.50 -29.97
CA PRO A 302 -5.84 -5.65 -29.38
C PRO A 302 -4.35 -5.76 -29.76
N ASP A 303 -4.00 -5.34 -30.99
CA ASP A 303 -2.62 -5.32 -31.47
C ASP A 303 -1.83 -4.12 -30.95
N ASN A 304 -2.48 -3.16 -30.29
CA ASN A 304 -1.87 -1.93 -29.79
C ASN A 304 -2.31 -1.59 -28.34
N PRO A 305 -2.27 -2.57 -27.43
CA PRO A 305 -2.75 -2.38 -26.05
C PRO A 305 -1.87 -1.37 -25.30
N HIS A 306 -2.45 -0.56 -24.40
CA HIS A 306 -1.71 0.32 -23.52
C HIS A 306 -2.21 0.24 -22.09
N TYR A 307 -1.35 0.61 -21.15
CA TYR A 307 -1.69 0.62 -19.73
C TYR A 307 -2.53 1.84 -19.38
N ILE A 308 -3.38 1.66 -18.35
CA ILE A 308 -4.08 2.72 -17.66
C ILE A 308 -3.71 2.59 -16.18
N ALA A 309 -3.13 3.62 -15.58
CA ALA A 309 -2.86 3.67 -14.15
C ALA A 309 -3.92 4.49 -13.43
N ILE A 310 -4.39 3.97 -12.32
CA ILE A 310 -5.28 4.65 -11.37
C ILE A 310 -4.65 4.62 -9.97
N ASP A 311 -5.24 5.38 -9.04
CA ASP A 311 -4.80 5.47 -7.64
C ASP A 311 -3.32 5.86 -7.49
N CYS A 312 -3.00 7.10 -7.87
CA CYS A 312 -1.66 7.66 -7.76
C CYS A 312 -1.37 8.26 -6.36
N ALA A 313 -1.93 7.67 -5.30
CA ALA A 313 -1.72 8.14 -3.92
C ALA A 313 -0.24 8.07 -3.53
N ILE A 314 0.45 7.00 -3.94
CA ILE A 314 1.87 6.78 -3.64
C ILE A 314 2.69 6.92 -4.91
N VAL A 315 3.58 7.91 -4.91
CA VAL A 315 4.55 8.16 -5.98
C VAL A 315 5.95 8.28 -5.41
N GLY A 316 6.96 8.01 -6.22
CA GLY A 316 8.36 8.09 -5.84
C GLY A 316 9.16 8.94 -6.81
N SER A 317 10.30 9.41 -6.32
CA SER A 317 11.39 9.99 -7.10
C SER A 317 12.71 9.56 -6.49
N LEU A 318 13.75 9.49 -7.29
CA LEU A 318 15.09 9.10 -6.85
C LEU A 318 15.99 10.34 -6.74
N THR A 319 16.96 10.28 -5.85
CA THR A 319 18.08 11.22 -5.92
C THR A 319 18.88 10.95 -7.20
N ARG A 320 19.69 11.91 -7.63
CA ARG A 320 20.57 11.68 -8.79
C ARG A 320 21.55 10.53 -8.55
N GLU A 321 21.98 10.37 -7.31
CA GLU A 321 22.91 9.34 -6.87
C GLU A 321 22.26 7.95 -6.95
N ASP A 322 21.03 7.80 -6.43
CA ASP A 322 20.28 6.55 -6.54
C ASP A 322 19.94 6.21 -7.98
N GLN A 323 19.60 7.21 -8.81
CA GLN A 323 19.28 7.01 -10.21
C GLN A 323 20.52 6.51 -10.99
N ASP A 324 21.69 7.11 -10.76
CA ASP A 324 22.97 6.67 -11.34
C ASP A 324 23.35 5.26 -10.88
N TYR A 325 23.22 5.00 -9.59
CA TYR A 325 23.46 3.67 -9.03
C TYR A 325 22.57 2.62 -9.70
N LEU A 326 21.27 2.85 -9.77
CA LEU A 326 20.33 1.91 -10.39
C LEU A 326 20.63 1.70 -11.87
N ALA A 327 20.94 2.76 -12.61
CA ALA A 327 21.27 2.68 -14.03
C ALA A 327 22.52 1.84 -14.27
N ARG A 328 23.60 2.09 -13.51
CA ARG A 328 24.86 1.35 -13.58
C ARG A 328 24.66 -0.12 -13.18
N ASN A 329 23.89 -0.35 -12.13
CA ASN A 329 23.61 -1.69 -11.63
C ASN A 329 22.84 -2.53 -12.66
N LEU A 330 21.77 -1.98 -13.24
CA LEU A 330 21.00 -2.64 -14.29
C LEU A 330 21.85 -2.90 -15.55
N LEU A 331 22.68 -1.94 -15.95
CA LEU A 331 23.57 -2.11 -17.10
C LEU A 331 24.59 -3.24 -16.87
N ALA A 332 25.21 -3.27 -15.69
CA ALA A 332 26.15 -4.34 -15.29
C ALA A 332 25.43 -5.70 -15.26
N PHE A 333 24.23 -5.74 -14.69
CA PHE A 333 23.40 -6.95 -14.63
C PHE A 333 23.07 -7.51 -16.02
N PHE A 334 22.58 -6.67 -16.94
CA PHE A 334 22.27 -7.10 -18.31
C PHE A 334 23.51 -7.53 -19.11
N ASN A 335 24.67 -6.95 -18.79
CA ASN A 335 25.95 -7.36 -19.37
C ASN A 335 26.55 -8.61 -18.67
N ARG A 336 25.90 -9.13 -17.63
CA ARG A 336 26.40 -10.23 -16.77
C ARG A 336 27.74 -9.92 -16.09
N ASP A 337 28.00 -8.65 -15.85
CA ASP A 337 29.15 -8.18 -15.09
C ASP A 337 28.81 -8.18 -13.59
N TYR A 338 28.75 -9.38 -13.01
CA TYR A 338 28.34 -9.56 -11.63
C TYR A 338 29.37 -9.03 -10.62
N ALA A 339 30.65 -8.94 -11.03
CA ALA A 339 31.68 -8.29 -10.23
C ALA A 339 31.35 -6.79 -10.05
N GLN A 340 30.98 -6.12 -11.14
CA GLN A 340 30.54 -4.71 -11.10
C GLN A 340 29.27 -4.54 -10.29
N VAL A 341 28.31 -5.48 -10.37
CA VAL A 341 27.09 -5.46 -9.54
C VAL A 341 27.45 -5.53 -8.05
N ALA A 342 28.35 -6.46 -7.66
CA ALA A 342 28.79 -6.59 -6.27
C ALA A 342 29.50 -5.32 -5.77
N GLN A 343 30.36 -4.75 -6.59
CA GLN A 343 31.09 -3.52 -6.26
C GLN A 343 30.14 -2.33 -6.05
N LEU A 344 29.12 -2.17 -6.91
CA LEU A 344 28.12 -1.10 -6.80
C LEU A 344 27.29 -1.21 -5.52
N HIS A 345 26.97 -2.43 -5.07
CA HIS A 345 26.25 -2.64 -3.81
C HIS A 345 27.08 -2.23 -2.59
N LEU A 346 28.41 -2.46 -2.62
CA LEU A 346 29.33 -1.96 -1.58
C LEU A 346 29.41 -0.43 -1.59
N GLU A 347 29.62 0.16 -2.78
CA GLU A 347 29.75 1.62 -2.94
C GLU A 347 28.49 2.37 -2.45
N SER A 348 27.31 1.79 -2.64
CA SER A 348 26.04 2.39 -2.21
C SER A 348 25.70 2.19 -0.73
N GLY A 349 26.47 1.36 0.00
CA GLY A 349 26.19 1.01 1.39
C GLY A 349 24.95 0.11 1.60
N TRP A 350 24.46 -0.54 0.54
CA TRP A 350 23.32 -1.45 0.62
C TRP A 350 23.67 -2.79 1.28
N ILE A 351 24.95 -3.12 1.28
CA ILE A 351 25.49 -4.28 2.00
C ILE A 351 26.58 -3.80 2.97
N PRO A 352 26.85 -4.52 4.07
CA PRO A 352 27.89 -4.16 5.03
C PRO A 352 29.27 -4.02 4.38
N ASP A 353 30.06 -3.05 4.85
CA ASP A 353 31.40 -2.75 4.33
C ASP A 353 32.39 -3.92 4.46
N ASP A 354 32.14 -4.83 5.40
CA ASP A 354 32.93 -6.04 5.65
C ASP A 354 32.51 -7.24 4.78
N THR A 355 31.56 -7.07 3.87
CA THR A 355 31.14 -8.12 2.93
C THR A 355 32.24 -8.41 1.91
N ASP A 356 32.64 -9.70 1.77
CA ASP A 356 33.56 -10.12 0.70
C ASP A 356 32.88 -9.97 -0.68
N PRO A 357 33.37 -9.06 -1.56
CA PRO A 357 32.78 -8.84 -2.86
C PRO A 357 32.82 -10.09 -3.77
N VAL A 358 33.82 -10.94 -3.63
CA VAL A 358 33.95 -12.17 -4.44
C VAL A 358 32.93 -13.23 -4.00
N GLU A 359 32.67 -13.33 -2.71
CA GLU A 359 31.65 -14.24 -2.20
C GLU A 359 30.25 -13.73 -2.59
N PHE A 360 30.00 -12.42 -2.47
CA PHE A 360 28.74 -11.81 -2.86
C PHE A 360 28.50 -11.91 -4.37
N GLU A 361 29.50 -11.72 -5.22
CA GLU A 361 29.40 -11.98 -6.66
C GLU A 361 28.95 -13.42 -6.96
N ARG A 362 29.53 -14.41 -6.27
CA ARG A 362 29.16 -15.82 -6.43
C ARG A 362 27.70 -16.09 -6.04
N VAL A 363 27.20 -15.39 -5.02
CA VAL A 363 25.79 -15.49 -4.63
C VAL A 363 24.89 -14.93 -5.74
N ILE A 364 25.21 -13.76 -6.29
CA ILE A 364 24.47 -13.16 -7.41
C ILE A 364 24.48 -14.11 -8.61
N GLN A 365 25.62 -14.65 -9.00
CA GLN A 365 25.75 -15.61 -10.12
C GLN A 365 24.90 -16.87 -9.97
N ARG A 366 24.64 -17.31 -8.73
CA ARG A 366 23.79 -18.49 -8.48
C ARG A 366 22.30 -18.19 -8.57
N LEU A 367 21.92 -16.93 -8.37
CA LEU A 367 20.53 -16.49 -8.41
C LEU A 367 20.06 -16.07 -9.82
N CYS A 368 21.01 -15.78 -10.72
CA CYS A 368 20.78 -15.32 -12.09
C CYS A 368 21.19 -16.36 -13.12
#